data_8f2f22bc4da3ef68270d3b7382190d03
#
_entry.id   8f2f22bc4da3ef68270d3b7382190d03
#
_cell.length_a   1.000
_cell.length_b   1.000
_cell.length_c   1.000
_cell.angle_alpha   90.00
_cell.angle_beta   90.00
_cell.angle_gamma   90.00
#
_symmetry.space_group_name_H-M   'P 1'
#
loop_
_entity.id
_entity.type
_entity.pdbx_description
1 polymer ?
#
loop_
_entity_poly.entity_id
_entity_poly.type
_entity_poly.pdbx_seq_one_letter_code
_entity_poly.pdbx_strand_id
1 'polypeptide(L)'
;MIRRNPLTIEFTGLPNSGKTTLINNLSDLLREKGINVQVMQEDAELVPKEIPKKTWIRNVWITFGQLQSLLEIPYSQADVILFDRGYCDALFWAKFLYKQNVCTEAESSSLLKILHEMNNTFCFFPDYLFIIDVSVEESLKRRYASGGDAPVLTKADFLNFYKKELDCFYEKVTCPMWYLDTSDMTIDEVKNTTLDKIVQLLEA
;
A
#
# COMPACT_ATOMS: atom_id res chain seq x y z
N MET A 1 -5.93 -16.97 27.43
CA MET A 1 -6.05 -16.96 25.98
C MET A 1 -4.76 -16.36 25.42
N ILE A 2 -4.03 -17.10 24.63
CA ILE A 2 -2.89 -16.56 23.87
C ILE A 2 -3.53 -15.66 22.82
N ARG A 3 -3.29 -14.36 22.89
CA ARG A 3 -3.81 -13.38 21.95
C ARG A 3 -3.16 -13.69 20.60
N ARG A 4 -3.95 -14.05 19.59
CA ARG A 4 -3.47 -14.21 18.22
C ARG A 4 -3.12 -12.80 17.72
N ASN A 5 -1.94 -12.61 17.17
CA ASN A 5 -1.63 -11.36 16.47
C ASN A 5 -2.62 -11.20 15.31
N PRO A 6 -3.09 -9.97 15.01
CA PRO A 6 -3.93 -9.77 13.84
C PRO A 6 -3.20 -10.18 12.56
N LEU A 7 -3.93 -10.74 11.60
CA LEU A 7 -3.42 -10.93 10.24
C LEU A 7 -3.20 -9.55 9.61
N THR A 8 -1.99 -9.29 9.13
CA THR A 8 -1.63 -8.01 8.51
C THR A 8 -1.51 -8.14 7.00
N ILE A 9 -2.26 -7.34 6.24
CA ILE A 9 -2.26 -7.36 4.78
C ILE A 9 -2.02 -5.93 4.26
N GLU A 10 -0.93 -5.74 3.52
CA GLU A 10 -0.65 -4.48 2.85
C GLU A 10 -1.09 -4.54 1.39
N PHE A 11 -1.89 -3.58 0.96
CA PHE A 11 -2.31 -3.41 -0.42
C PHE A 11 -1.41 -2.44 -1.16
N THR A 12 -0.87 -2.88 -2.28
CA THR A 12 0.02 -2.10 -3.15
C THR A 12 -0.37 -2.22 -4.62
N GLY A 13 0.23 -1.42 -5.47
CA GLY A 13 -0.03 -1.41 -6.92
C GLY A 13 -0.08 0.00 -7.49
N LEU A 14 -0.35 0.11 -8.78
CA LEU A 14 -0.41 1.39 -9.50
C LEU A 14 -1.41 2.38 -8.86
N PRO A 15 -1.17 3.69 -8.99
CA PRO A 15 -2.22 4.68 -8.76
C PRO A 15 -3.50 4.32 -9.54
N ASN A 16 -4.66 4.61 -8.97
CA ASN A 16 -5.99 4.31 -9.56
C ASN A 16 -6.27 2.82 -9.86
N SER A 17 -5.52 1.88 -9.28
CA SER A 17 -5.85 0.46 -9.37
C SER A 17 -7.09 0.07 -8.55
N GLY A 18 -7.63 0.98 -7.75
CA GLY A 18 -8.85 0.78 -6.96
C GLY A 18 -8.62 0.26 -5.54
N LYS A 19 -7.37 0.25 -5.03
CA LYS A 19 -7.02 -0.27 -3.69
C LYS A 19 -7.89 0.30 -2.57
N THR A 20 -7.96 1.61 -2.43
CA THR A 20 -8.73 2.27 -1.37
C THR A 20 -10.21 1.88 -1.41
N THR A 21 -10.81 1.86 -2.60
CA THR A 21 -12.21 1.42 -2.79
C THR A 21 -12.37 -0.05 -2.41
N LEU A 22 -11.44 -0.90 -2.81
CA LEU A 22 -11.44 -2.33 -2.50
C LEU A 22 -11.32 -2.55 -0.98
N ILE A 23 -10.38 -1.90 -0.31
CA ILE A 23 -10.15 -2.00 1.14
C ILE A 23 -11.42 -1.61 1.92
N ASN A 24 -12.06 -0.50 1.54
CA ASN A 24 -13.29 -0.07 2.19
C ASN A 24 -14.41 -1.10 2.03
N ASN A 25 -14.64 -1.59 0.81
CA ASN A 25 -15.63 -2.63 0.55
C ASN A 25 -15.33 -3.93 1.30
N LEU A 26 -14.07 -4.37 1.33
CA LEU A 26 -13.64 -5.57 2.07
C LEU A 26 -13.85 -5.41 3.57
N SER A 27 -13.53 -4.23 4.11
CA SER A 27 -13.72 -3.92 5.52
C SER A 27 -15.18 -4.11 5.95
N ASP A 28 -16.12 -3.64 5.14
CA ASP A 28 -17.56 -3.78 5.42
C ASP A 28 -18.00 -5.24 5.33
N LEU A 29 -17.62 -5.95 4.26
CA LEU A 29 -17.97 -7.37 4.06
C LEU A 29 -17.38 -8.30 5.13
N LEU A 30 -16.16 -8.04 5.58
CA LEU A 30 -15.53 -8.82 6.65
C LEU A 30 -16.25 -8.58 7.97
N ARG A 31 -16.64 -7.33 8.28
CA ARG A 31 -17.43 -7.01 9.48
C ARG A 31 -18.80 -7.67 9.46
N GLU A 32 -19.48 -7.72 8.31
CA GLU A 32 -20.74 -8.46 8.13
C GLU A 32 -20.60 -9.96 8.43
N LYS A 33 -19.41 -10.52 8.20
CA LYS A 33 -19.06 -11.90 8.58
C LYS A 33 -18.65 -12.06 10.05
N GLY A 34 -18.67 -11.00 10.85
CA GLY A 34 -18.28 -11.02 12.26
C GLY A 34 -16.77 -10.94 12.50
N ILE A 35 -15.98 -10.62 11.49
CA ILE A 35 -14.51 -10.45 11.57
C ILE A 35 -14.22 -9.00 11.98
N ASN A 36 -13.41 -8.80 13.03
CA ASN A 36 -13.02 -7.46 13.47
C ASN A 36 -11.89 -6.92 12.58
N VAL A 37 -12.18 -5.86 11.84
CA VAL A 37 -11.26 -5.26 10.85
C VAL A 37 -10.81 -3.88 11.27
N GLN A 38 -9.50 -3.66 11.27
CA GLN A 38 -8.90 -2.33 11.35
C GLN A 38 -8.35 -1.95 9.96
N VAL A 39 -8.66 -0.74 9.51
CA VAL A 39 -8.11 -0.18 8.27
C VAL A 39 -7.11 0.91 8.63
N MET A 40 -5.90 0.80 8.11
CA MET A 40 -4.87 1.82 8.15
C MET A 40 -4.86 2.56 6.82
N GLN A 41 -5.30 3.83 6.84
CA GLN A 41 -5.45 4.65 5.63
C GLN A 41 -4.10 5.16 5.12
N GLU A 42 -4.06 5.55 3.84
CA GLU A 42 -2.89 6.18 3.24
C GLU A 42 -2.63 7.56 3.88
N ASP A 43 -1.49 7.73 4.54
CA ASP A 43 -1.10 8.98 5.21
C ASP A 43 -0.88 10.17 4.25
N ALA A 44 -0.78 9.92 2.95
CA ALA A 44 -0.58 10.97 1.94
C ALA A 44 -1.71 12.01 1.93
N GLU A 45 -2.92 11.66 2.36
CA GLU A 45 -4.07 12.56 2.46
C GLU A 45 -4.02 13.43 3.74
N LEU A 46 -3.30 12.98 4.76
CA LEU A 46 -3.18 13.64 6.05
C LEU A 46 -2.05 14.70 6.09
N VAL A 47 -1.19 14.72 5.07
CA VAL A 47 -0.04 15.64 5.03
C VAL A 47 -0.50 17.09 5.05
N PRO A 48 0.04 17.93 5.96
CA PRO A 48 -0.26 19.36 6.02
C PRO A 48 -0.09 20.04 4.65
N LYS A 49 -1.03 20.94 4.31
CA LYS A 49 -1.04 21.62 2.99
C LYS A 49 0.18 22.47 2.74
N GLU A 50 0.84 22.90 3.80
CA GLU A 50 2.08 23.70 3.81
C GLU A 50 3.28 22.89 3.31
N ILE A 51 3.24 21.55 3.42
CA ILE A 51 4.29 20.69 2.87
C ILE A 51 4.04 20.48 1.38
N PRO A 52 4.92 21.00 0.50
CA PRO A 52 4.69 20.96 -0.93
C PRO A 52 4.57 19.52 -1.44
N LYS A 53 3.67 19.33 -2.41
CA LYS A 53 3.57 18.04 -3.14
C LYS A 53 4.88 17.76 -3.89
N LYS A 54 5.22 16.49 -4.08
CA LYS A 54 6.41 16.02 -4.83
C LYS A 54 7.75 16.45 -4.21
N THR A 55 7.82 16.57 -2.90
CA THR A 55 9.06 16.84 -2.17
C THR A 55 9.49 15.63 -1.37
N TRP A 56 10.81 15.53 -1.14
CA TRP A 56 11.38 14.53 -0.24
C TRP A 56 10.81 14.61 1.18
N ILE A 57 10.70 15.83 1.71
CA ILE A 57 10.17 16.04 3.07
C ILE A 57 8.73 15.53 3.24
N ARG A 58 7.90 15.62 2.17
CA ARG A 58 6.56 15.06 2.18
C ARG A 58 6.59 13.53 2.31
N ASN A 59 7.49 12.87 1.58
CA ASN A 59 7.65 11.41 1.68
C ASN A 59 8.15 10.99 3.06
N VAL A 60 9.11 11.71 3.63
CA VAL A 60 9.59 11.46 4.99
C VAL A 60 8.43 11.59 6.00
N TRP A 61 7.62 12.64 5.89
CA TRP A 61 6.44 12.82 6.74
C TRP A 61 5.48 11.64 6.67
N ILE A 62 5.11 11.21 5.46
CA ILE A 62 4.24 10.04 5.21
C ILE A 62 4.86 8.77 5.83
N THR A 63 6.14 8.54 5.57
CA THR A 63 6.84 7.36 6.10
C THR A 63 6.81 7.30 7.63
N PHE A 64 7.00 8.42 8.32
CA PHE A 64 6.93 8.44 9.78
C PHE A 64 5.51 8.22 10.31
N GLY A 65 4.47 8.73 9.63
CA GLY A 65 3.07 8.41 9.95
C GLY A 65 2.78 6.91 9.81
N GLN A 66 3.22 6.30 8.72
CA GLN A 66 3.12 4.85 8.52
C GLN A 66 3.84 4.05 9.61
N LEU A 67 5.06 4.46 10.00
CA LEU A 67 5.78 3.81 11.09
C LEU A 67 5.04 3.93 12.43
N GLN A 68 4.42 5.08 12.71
CA GLN A 68 3.60 5.26 13.90
C GLN A 68 2.42 4.28 13.90
N SER A 69 1.67 4.18 12.81
CA SER A 69 0.55 3.25 12.67
C SER A 69 0.98 1.78 12.84
N LEU A 70 2.16 1.41 12.33
CA LEU A 70 2.71 0.06 12.50
C LEU A 70 3.05 -0.27 13.95
N LEU A 71 3.47 0.70 14.76
CA LEU A 71 3.73 0.51 16.20
C LEU A 71 2.45 0.25 17.01
N GLU A 72 1.28 0.56 16.46
CA GLU A 72 -0.01 0.32 17.11
C GLU A 72 -0.51 -1.13 16.95
N ILE A 73 0.03 -1.89 15.97
CA ILE A 73 -0.41 -3.27 15.65
C ILE A 73 -0.47 -4.18 16.91
N PRO A 74 0.56 -4.23 17.78
CA PRO A 74 0.56 -5.13 18.94
C PRO A 74 -0.57 -4.83 19.94
N TYR A 75 -1.17 -3.65 19.86
CA TYR A 75 -2.26 -3.21 20.74
C TYR A 75 -3.63 -3.33 20.10
N SER A 76 -3.69 -3.66 18.81
CA SER A 76 -4.95 -3.84 18.07
C SER A 76 -5.78 -5.01 18.64
N GLN A 77 -7.10 -4.88 18.59
CA GLN A 77 -8.07 -5.94 18.90
C GLN A 77 -8.63 -6.56 17.61
N ALA A 78 -8.15 -6.15 16.45
CA ALA A 78 -8.61 -6.66 15.17
C ALA A 78 -8.19 -8.13 14.95
N ASP A 79 -8.97 -8.85 14.16
CA ASP A 79 -8.61 -10.15 13.61
C ASP A 79 -7.73 -9.96 12.37
N VAL A 80 -7.99 -8.89 11.60
CA VAL A 80 -7.22 -8.50 10.41
C VAL A 80 -7.01 -7.00 10.35
N ILE A 81 -5.81 -6.59 9.93
CA ILE A 81 -5.46 -5.19 9.63
C ILE A 81 -5.16 -5.07 8.16
N LEU A 82 -5.90 -4.18 7.48
CA LEU A 82 -5.73 -3.87 6.06
C LEU A 82 -5.02 -2.52 5.93
N PHE A 83 -3.85 -2.51 5.29
CA PHE A 83 -3.09 -1.28 5.04
C PHE A 83 -3.33 -0.80 3.60
N ASP A 84 -3.86 0.42 3.45
CA ASP A 84 -3.79 1.13 2.15
C ASP A 84 -2.41 1.76 2.03
N ARG A 85 -1.46 1.00 1.52
CA ARG A 85 -0.02 1.21 1.58
C ARG A 85 0.53 1.08 3.02
N GLY A 86 1.77 0.67 3.15
CA GLY A 86 2.38 0.45 4.46
C GLY A 86 3.90 0.42 4.39
N TYR A 87 4.50 -0.53 5.07
CA TYR A 87 5.95 -0.64 5.16
C TYR A 87 6.64 -0.93 3.82
N CYS A 88 6.07 -1.82 3.01
CA CYS A 88 6.64 -2.13 1.68
C CYS A 88 6.54 -0.93 0.75
N ASP A 89 5.45 -0.19 0.79
CA ASP A 89 5.28 1.04 0.02
C ASP A 89 6.27 2.12 0.46
N ALA A 90 6.51 2.28 1.77
CA ALA A 90 7.55 3.20 2.29
C ALA A 90 8.95 2.87 1.77
N LEU A 91 9.32 1.59 1.74
CA LEU A 91 10.59 1.12 1.16
C LEU A 91 10.69 1.41 -0.34
N PHE A 92 9.60 1.17 -1.07
CA PHE A 92 9.54 1.47 -2.49
C PHE A 92 9.73 2.96 -2.77
N TRP A 93 8.95 3.83 -2.11
CA TRP A 93 9.00 5.27 -2.33
C TRP A 93 10.34 5.89 -1.95
N ALA A 94 11.01 5.42 -0.90
CA ALA A 94 12.34 5.89 -0.55
C ALA A 94 13.35 5.67 -1.67
N LYS A 95 13.28 4.53 -2.39
CA LYS A 95 14.14 4.22 -3.55
C LYS A 95 13.68 4.94 -4.82
N PHE A 96 12.36 4.97 -5.05
CA PHE A 96 11.77 5.53 -6.25
C PHE A 96 12.04 7.03 -6.39
N LEU A 97 11.91 7.81 -5.30
CA LEU A 97 12.16 9.25 -5.31
C LEU A 97 13.63 9.59 -5.61
N TYR A 98 14.57 8.78 -5.17
CA TYR A 98 15.97 8.93 -5.59
C TYR A 98 16.12 8.73 -7.11
N LYS A 99 15.51 7.71 -7.69
CA LYS A 99 15.51 7.49 -9.15
C LYS A 99 14.82 8.61 -9.93
N GLN A 100 13.91 9.34 -9.30
CA GLN A 100 13.25 10.52 -9.84
C GLN A 100 14.04 11.83 -9.60
N ASN A 101 15.23 11.77 -9.02
CA ASN A 101 16.04 12.94 -8.63
C ASN A 101 15.29 13.93 -7.71
N VAL A 102 14.35 13.44 -6.88
CA VAL A 102 13.62 14.24 -5.88
C VAL A 102 14.40 14.33 -4.58
N CYS A 103 15.29 13.39 -4.33
CA CYS A 103 16.22 13.39 -3.19
C CYS A 103 17.60 12.89 -3.62
N THR A 104 18.58 13.12 -2.77
CA THR A 104 19.94 12.62 -2.94
C THR A 104 20.04 11.14 -2.54
N GLU A 105 21.10 10.47 -2.97
CA GLU A 105 21.40 9.09 -2.55
C GLU A 105 21.57 8.99 -1.02
N ALA A 106 22.21 9.98 -0.41
CA ALA A 106 22.42 10.01 1.03
C ALA A 106 21.11 10.11 1.81
N GLU A 107 20.15 10.93 1.34
CA GLU A 107 18.82 11.06 1.95
C GLU A 107 18.02 9.75 1.81
N SER A 108 17.97 9.17 0.62
CA SER A 108 17.31 7.87 0.37
C SER A 108 17.90 6.76 1.23
N SER A 109 19.23 6.63 1.24
CA SER A 109 19.95 5.61 2.02
C SER A 109 19.73 5.77 3.53
N SER A 110 19.69 7.00 4.02
CA SER A 110 19.43 7.28 5.44
C SER A 110 18.01 6.85 5.85
N LEU A 111 17.00 7.16 5.04
CA LEU A 111 15.63 6.73 5.32
C LEU A 111 15.48 5.23 5.24
N LEU A 112 16.08 4.58 4.23
CA LEU A 112 16.07 3.12 4.11
C LEU A 112 16.73 2.44 5.31
N LYS A 113 17.85 3.00 5.81
CA LYS A 113 18.50 2.50 7.02
C LYS A 113 17.57 2.58 8.24
N ILE A 114 16.88 3.71 8.44
CA ILE A 114 15.89 3.85 9.52
C ILE A 114 14.80 2.78 9.38
N LEU A 115 14.21 2.63 8.20
CA LEU A 115 13.16 1.65 7.92
C LEU A 115 13.64 0.22 8.25
N HIS A 116 14.84 -0.16 7.81
CA HIS A 116 15.39 -1.49 8.08
C HIS A 116 15.66 -1.72 9.57
N GLU A 117 16.25 -0.76 10.28
CA GLU A 117 16.49 -0.87 11.73
C GLU A 117 15.18 -0.98 12.52
N MET A 118 14.18 -0.21 12.14
CA MET A 118 12.85 -0.30 12.75
C MET A 118 12.21 -1.67 12.48
N ASN A 119 12.31 -2.18 11.26
CA ASN A 119 11.80 -3.51 10.95
C ASN A 119 12.54 -4.63 11.69
N ASN A 120 13.86 -4.54 11.82
CA ASN A 120 14.66 -5.51 12.59
C ASN A 120 14.23 -5.57 14.06
N THR A 121 13.73 -4.45 14.60
CA THR A 121 13.29 -4.34 15.99
C THR A 121 11.84 -4.76 16.19
N PHE A 122 10.94 -4.39 15.27
CA PHE A 122 9.50 -4.44 15.46
C PHE A 122 8.76 -5.36 14.46
N CYS A 123 9.46 -5.90 13.46
CA CYS A 123 8.89 -6.82 12.45
C CYS A 123 7.72 -6.19 11.68
N PHE A 124 7.97 -5.11 10.96
CA PHE A 124 6.96 -4.33 10.23
C PHE A 124 6.54 -4.91 8.86
N PHE A 125 7.21 -5.95 8.37
CA PHE A 125 6.71 -6.61 7.15
C PHE A 125 5.31 -7.16 7.40
N PRO A 126 4.37 -6.94 6.46
CA PRO A 126 3.05 -7.54 6.55
C PRO A 126 3.14 -9.07 6.41
N ASP A 127 2.15 -9.79 6.96
CA ASP A 127 2.02 -11.23 6.72
C ASP A 127 1.82 -11.53 5.24
N TYR A 128 1.10 -10.63 4.53
CA TYR A 128 0.88 -10.72 3.09
C TYR A 128 0.92 -9.35 2.41
N LEU A 129 1.57 -9.30 1.24
CA LEU A 129 1.52 -8.17 0.33
C LEU A 129 0.54 -8.50 -0.82
N PHE A 130 -0.58 -7.76 -0.87
CA PHE A 130 -1.58 -7.89 -1.93
C PHE A 130 -1.30 -6.87 -3.03
N ILE A 131 -0.91 -7.37 -4.20
CA ILE A 131 -0.60 -6.56 -5.37
C ILE A 131 -1.86 -6.48 -6.23
N ILE A 132 -2.53 -5.32 -6.18
CA ILE A 132 -3.70 -5.02 -7.01
C ILE A 132 -3.19 -4.34 -8.26
N ASP A 133 -2.93 -5.16 -9.27
CA ASP A 133 -2.38 -4.68 -10.54
C ASP A 133 -3.48 -4.23 -11.50
N VAL A 134 -3.09 -3.37 -12.42
CA VAL A 134 -3.92 -2.85 -13.50
C VAL A 134 -3.03 -2.39 -14.63
N SER A 135 -3.49 -2.51 -15.87
CA SER A 135 -2.78 -1.95 -17.01
C SER A 135 -2.67 -0.42 -16.89
N VAL A 136 -1.61 0.15 -17.46
CA VAL A 136 -1.43 1.62 -17.45
C VAL A 136 -2.60 2.31 -18.16
N GLU A 137 -3.11 1.71 -19.25
CA GLU A 137 -4.25 2.22 -19.99
C GLU A 137 -5.52 2.28 -19.12
N GLU A 138 -5.84 1.17 -18.43
CA GLU A 138 -7.01 1.10 -17.55
C GLU A 138 -6.85 2.00 -16.32
N SER A 139 -5.64 2.13 -15.75
CA SER A 139 -5.36 3.08 -14.67
C SER A 139 -5.66 4.52 -15.09
N LEU A 140 -5.25 4.92 -16.30
CA LEU A 140 -5.56 6.24 -16.86
C LEU A 140 -7.06 6.42 -17.10
N LYS A 141 -7.74 5.43 -17.66
CA LYS A 141 -9.19 5.45 -17.92
C LYS A 141 -9.97 5.63 -16.63
N ARG A 142 -9.63 4.86 -15.57
CA ARG A 142 -10.25 5.00 -14.23
C ARG A 142 -10.03 6.40 -13.65
N ARG A 143 -8.85 6.97 -13.85
CA ARG A 143 -8.54 8.33 -13.42
C ARG A 143 -9.40 9.38 -14.10
N TYR A 144 -9.55 9.32 -15.41
CA TYR A 144 -10.40 10.25 -16.15
C TYR A 144 -11.88 10.12 -15.77
N ALA A 145 -12.35 8.89 -15.55
CA ALA A 145 -13.72 8.64 -15.11
C ALA A 145 -14.03 9.22 -13.72
N SER A 146 -13.03 9.30 -12.82
CA SER A 146 -13.20 9.89 -11.48
C SER A 146 -13.15 11.42 -11.43
N GLY A 147 -13.03 12.10 -12.59
CA GLY A 147 -13.04 13.57 -12.68
C GLY A 147 -11.81 14.26 -12.07
N GLY A 148 -10.76 13.52 -11.81
CA GLY A 148 -9.57 14.06 -11.16
C GLY A 148 -8.65 14.78 -12.15
N ASP A 149 -8.42 16.09 -11.94
CA ASP A 149 -7.31 16.80 -12.56
C ASP A 149 -5.99 16.18 -12.14
N ALA A 150 -5.18 15.79 -13.12
CA ALA A 150 -4.00 15.04 -12.78
C ALA A 150 -2.74 15.62 -13.41
N PRO A 151 -1.86 16.20 -12.61
CA PRO A 151 -0.70 16.87 -13.17
C PRO A 151 0.39 15.92 -13.65
N VAL A 152 0.84 14.92 -12.91
CA VAL A 152 2.01 14.10 -13.30
C VAL A 152 1.76 12.60 -13.26
N LEU A 153 0.96 12.14 -12.32
CA LEU A 153 0.58 10.73 -12.15
C LEU A 153 -0.35 10.19 -13.25
N THR A 154 -0.56 10.96 -14.31
CA THR A 154 -1.45 10.64 -15.44
C THR A 154 -0.73 10.64 -16.78
N LYS A 155 0.59 10.83 -16.77
CA LYS A 155 1.36 10.64 -18.00
C LYS A 155 1.68 9.15 -18.13
N ALA A 156 1.30 8.57 -19.27
CA ALA A 156 1.57 7.16 -19.54
C ALA A 156 3.04 6.78 -19.30
N ASP A 157 3.98 7.63 -19.73
CA ASP A 157 5.42 7.42 -19.54
C ASP A 157 5.81 7.31 -18.06
N PHE A 158 5.23 8.18 -17.20
CA PHE A 158 5.47 8.11 -15.76
C PHE A 158 4.90 6.81 -15.16
N LEU A 159 3.68 6.42 -15.52
CA LEU A 159 3.05 5.20 -15.01
C LEU A 159 3.77 3.95 -15.51
N ASN A 160 4.26 3.93 -16.76
CA ASN A 160 5.07 2.83 -17.28
C ASN A 160 6.40 2.71 -16.51
N PHE A 161 7.06 3.84 -16.25
CA PHE A 161 8.27 3.85 -15.43
C PHE A 161 7.99 3.40 -14.00
N TYR A 162 6.92 3.93 -13.38
CA TYR A 162 6.49 3.55 -12.03
C TYR A 162 6.21 2.05 -11.94
N LYS A 163 5.43 1.49 -12.88
CA LYS A 163 5.11 0.05 -12.93
C LYS A 163 6.37 -0.80 -13.03
N LYS A 164 7.27 -0.47 -13.95
CA LYS A 164 8.55 -1.16 -14.11
C LYS A 164 9.38 -1.18 -12.82
N GLU A 165 9.45 -0.03 -12.14
CA GLU A 165 10.20 0.07 -10.88
C GLU A 165 9.52 -0.71 -9.75
N LEU A 166 8.20 -0.73 -9.74
CA LEU A 166 7.39 -1.48 -8.78
C LEU A 166 7.57 -3.00 -8.98
N ASP A 167 7.53 -3.47 -10.23
CA ASP A 167 7.77 -4.87 -10.57
C ASP A 167 9.17 -5.31 -10.13
N CYS A 168 10.20 -4.50 -10.43
CA CYS A 168 11.58 -4.76 -9.96
C CYS A 168 11.71 -4.71 -8.41
N PHE A 169 10.85 -3.97 -7.74
CA PHE A 169 10.81 -3.94 -6.28
C PHE A 169 10.22 -5.23 -5.72
N TYR A 170 9.11 -5.70 -6.28
CA TYR A 170 8.44 -6.92 -5.84
C TYR A 170 9.34 -8.16 -5.94
N GLU A 171 10.20 -8.25 -6.96
CA GLU A 171 11.19 -9.34 -7.09
C GLU A 171 12.15 -9.45 -5.87
N LYS A 172 12.26 -8.39 -5.07
CA LYS A 172 13.19 -8.30 -3.92
C LYS A 172 12.48 -8.35 -2.57
N VAL A 173 11.17 -8.33 -2.57
CA VAL A 173 10.36 -8.44 -1.35
C VAL A 173 10.32 -9.88 -0.90
N THR A 174 10.48 -10.10 0.41
CA THR A 174 10.58 -11.44 0.99
C THR A 174 9.30 -11.92 1.70
N CYS A 175 8.32 -11.02 1.94
CA CYS A 175 7.05 -11.45 2.49
C CYS A 175 6.20 -12.19 1.44
N PRO A 176 5.27 -13.07 1.86
CA PRO A 176 4.34 -13.73 0.96
C PRO A 176 3.52 -12.71 0.15
N MET A 177 3.39 -12.94 -1.15
CA MET A 177 2.68 -12.05 -2.05
C MET A 177 1.47 -12.75 -2.68
N TRP A 178 0.41 -11.99 -2.87
CA TRP A 178 -0.74 -12.39 -3.68
C TRP A 178 -0.99 -11.34 -4.76
N TYR A 179 -1.00 -11.77 -6.00
CA TYR A 179 -1.12 -10.91 -7.18
C TYR A 179 -2.50 -11.06 -7.81
N LEU A 180 -3.16 -9.94 -8.10
CA LEU A 180 -4.45 -9.89 -8.79
C LEU A 180 -4.41 -8.82 -9.88
N ASP A 181 -4.44 -9.22 -11.15
CA ASP A 181 -4.66 -8.32 -12.27
C ASP A 181 -6.15 -8.00 -12.38
N THR A 182 -6.49 -6.73 -12.26
CA THR A 182 -7.86 -6.23 -12.25
C THR A 182 -8.24 -5.50 -13.53
N SER A 183 -7.40 -5.59 -14.58
CA SER A 183 -7.58 -4.82 -15.83
C SER A 183 -8.92 -5.10 -16.50
N ASP A 184 -9.34 -6.39 -16.52
CA ASP A 184 -10.56 -6.86 -17.20
C ASP A 184 -11.65 -7.32 -16.19
N MET A 185 -11.46 -7.06 -14.89
CA MET A 185 -12.39 -7.50 -13.84
C MET A 185 -13.37 -6.39 -13.46
N THR A 186 -14.59 -6.79 -13.18
CA THR A 186 -15.58 -5.91 -12.53
C THR A 186 -15.22 -5.67 -11.06
N ILE A 187 -15.77 -4.61 -10.48
CA ILE A 187 -15.56 -4.29 -9.06
C ILE A 187 -16.01 -5.45 -8.16
N ASP A 188 -17.13 -6.10 -8.50
CA ASP A 188 -17.65 -7.23 -7.71
C ASP A 188 -16.76 -8.48 -7.82
N GLU A 189 -16.20 -8.77 -8.98
CA GLU A 189 -15.25 -9.88 -9.15
C GLU A 189 -13.98 -9.64 -8.33
N VAL A 190 -13.39 -8.44 -8.42
CA VAL A 190 -12.20 -8.09 -7.62
C VAL A 190 -12.49 -8.23 -6.12
N LYS A 191 -13.62 -7.67 -5.67
CA LYS A 191 -14.06 -7.70 -4.28
C LYS A 191 -14.23 -9.13 -3.77
N ASN A 192 -14.98 -9.97 -4.49
CA ASN A 192 -15.27 -11.34 -4.06
C ASN A 192 -14.02 -12.21 -4.06
N THR A 193 -13.20 -12.13 -5.12
CA THR A 193 -11.94 -12.88 -5.22
C THR A 193 -10.98 -12.50 -4.07
N THR A 194 -10.91 -11.21 -3.73
CA THR A 194 -10.04 -10.76 -2.64
C THR A 194 -10.60 -11.15 -1.27
N LEU A 195 -11.91 -11.06 -1.08
CA LEU A 195 -12.58 -11.49 0.15
C LEU A 195 -12.33 -12.98 0.42
N ASP A 196 -12.54 -13.83 -0.58
CA ASP A 196 -12.33 -15.27 -0.46
C ASP A 196 -10.88 -15.58 -0.08
N LYS A 197 -9.92 -14.85 -0.68
CA LYS A 197 -8.51 -15.00 -0.32
C LYS A 197 -8.23 -14.63 1.14
N ILE A 198 -8.79 -13.53 1.64
CA ILE A 198 -8.60 -13.11 3.05
C ILE A 198 -9.23 -14.13 4.00
N VAL A 199 -10.46 -14.59 3.72
CA VAL A 199 -11.12 -15.61 4.55
C VAL A 199 -10.29 -16.89 4.61
N GLN A 200 -9.78 -17.36 3.48
CA GLN A 200 -8.89 -18.53 3.42
C GLN A 200 -7.64 -18.34 4.31
N LEU A 201 -7.06 -17.14 4.35
CA LEU A 201 -5.88 -16.85 5.17
C LEU A 201 -6.20 -16.78 6.67
N LEU A 202 -7.41 -16.37 7.03
CA LEU A 202 -7.86 -16.34 8.43
C LEU A 202 -8.18 -17.74 8.99
N GLU A 203 -8.51 -18.67 8.10
CA GLU A 203 -8.83 -20.06 8.45
C GLU A 203 -7.59 -20.98 8.51
N ALA A 204 -6.46 -20.55 7.96
CA ALA A 204 -5.21 -21.33 7.88
C ALA A 204 -4.38 -21.23 9.16
#